data_5a548b35e76e29f9a18c4b8732766d97
#
_entry.id   5a548b35e76e29f9a18c4b8732766d97
#
_cell.length_a   1.000
_cell.length_b   1.000
_cell.length_c   1.000
_cell.angle_alpha   90.00
_cell.angle_beta   90.00
_cell.angle_gamma   90.00
#
_symmetry.space_group_name_H-M   'P 1'
#
loop_
_entity.id
_entity.type
_entity.pdbx_description
1 polymer ?
#
loop_
_entity_poly.entity_id
_entity_poly.type
_entity_poly.pdbx_seq_one_letter_code
_entity_poly.pdbx_strand_id
1 'polypeptide(L)'
;MRYIILAFIFILSLQGDEEYQLGKGTQVGSLPFYVGGYFSLDYKHTDDIDRYRVDDIAILGYGNYEKFSYMAEFEFKEYYVKTDENGVKTTEKDNKLYTERLYLDYNLDENYMFRVGKYNSPIGFWNLLPINVLRETTSNPMTSSIIFPKFTTGLGSSYLSYGEGELKIDAILQHNDGIDTEYNNYKIDRHYGFGISYSIYDYTFKLNSGYFNNLTDNRVNEDLYYMLLSAKYESEKYQFLTEVGSQKSKSQYTTDYALYVQGLYRFTEQHIGVIRVESYEQSINPTSDDMLIFGYTYRPLYPIAIKSEYQFHSKSSQNQFLFSFSVLF
;
A
#
# COMPACT_ATOMS: atom_id res chain seq x y z
N MET A 1 -5.93 -25.18 -9.88
CA MET A 1 -5.23 -24.88 -11.15
C MET A 1 -6.13 -24.82 -12.37
N ARG A 2 -7.01 -25.82 -12.65
CA ARG A 2 -7.91 -25.79 -13.84
C ARG A 2 -8.84 -24.58 -13.90
N TYR A 3 -9.37 -24.10 -12.79
CA TYR A 3 -10.32 -22.97 -12.73
C TYR A 3 -9.67 -21.59 -12.82
N ILE A 4 -8.40 -21.46 -12.39
CA ILE A 4 -7.62 -20.22 -12.53
C ILE A 4 -7.24 -20.01 -13.99
N ILE A 5 -6.86 -21.08 -14.70
CA ILE A 5 -6.59 -21.06 -16.15
C ILE A 5 -7.87 -20.73 -16.93
N LEU A 6 -9.04 -21.24 -16.50
CA LEU A 6 -10.32 -20.93 -17.11
C LEU A 6 -10.74 -19.46 -16.88
N ALA A 7 -10.49 -18.88 -15.71
CA ALA A 7 -10.74 -17.46 -15.46
C ALA A 7 -9.81 -16.57 -16.32
N PHE A 8 -8.54 -16.95 -16.47
CA PHE A 8 -7.59 -16.26 -17.34
C PHE A 8 -7.97 -16.36 -18.83
N ILE A 9 -8.45 -17.52 -19.27
CA ILE A 9 -8.95 -17.73 -20.64
C ILE A 9 -10.26 -16.98 -20.86
N PHE A 10 -11.13 -16.87 -19.85
CA PHE A 10 -12.38 -16.12 -19.95
C PHE A 10 -12.14 -14.60 -20.06
N ILE A 11 -11.13 -14.06 -19.37
CA ILE A 11 -10.71 -12.66 -19.51
C ILE A 11 -10.12 -12.39 -20.91
N LEU A 12 -9.39 -13.36 -21.47
CA LEU A 12 -8.86 -13.27 -22.84
C LEU A 12 -9.91 -13.44 -23.93
N SER A 13 -11.05 -14.08 -23.64
CA SER A 13 -12.14 -14.31 -24.61
C SER A 13 -13.20 -13.20 -24.64
N LEU A 14 -13.14 -12.22 -23.73
CA LEU A 14 -13.93 -10.98 -23.80
C LEU A 14 -13.40 -9.98 -24.85
N GLN A 15 -12.45 -10.39 -25.69
CA GLN A 15 -11.94 -9.60 -26.82
C GLN A 15 -12.97 -9.52 -27.97
N GLY A 16 -14.02 -8.77 -27.74
CA GLY A 16 -14.82 -8.20 -28.82
C GLY A 16 -14.58 -6.70 -28.82
N ASP A 17 -13.90 -6.18 -29.83
CA ASP A 17 -13.71 -4.75 -30.21
C ASP A 17 -13.32 -3.73 -29.11
N GLU A 18 -12.89 -4.19 -27.92
CA GLU A 18 -12.52 -3.36 -26.78
C GLU A 18 -11.00 -3.24 -26.70
N GLU A 19 -10.50 -2.03 -26.78
CA GLU A 19 -9.05 -1.75 -26.78
C GLU A 19 -8.46 -1.95 -25.38
N TYR A 20 -7.79 -3.09 -25.16
CA TYR A 20 -6.99 -3.30 -23.94
C TYR A 20 -5.89 -2.25 -23.87
N GLN A 21 -5.89 -1.47 -22.78
CA GLN A 21 -4.83 -0.51 -22.50
C GLN A 21 -3.91 -1.05 -21.41
N LEU A 22 -2.63 -1.16 -21.74
CA LEU A 22 -1.60 -1.69 -20.85
C LEU A 22 -1.59 -0.95 -19.50
N GLY A 23 -1.83 -1.68 -18.41
CA GLY A 23 -1.92 -1.14 -17.05
C GLY A 23 -3.24 -0.42 -16.72
N LYS A 24 -4.14 -0.28 -17.68
CA LYS A 24 -5.51 0.24 -17.44
C LYS A 24 -6.58 -0.83 -17.49
N GLY A 25 -6.25 -2.04 -17.98
CA GLY A 25 -7.21 -3.08 -18.20
C GLY A 25 -8.06 -2.86 -19.45
N THR A 26 -9.23 -3.49 -19.49
CA THR A 26 -10.15 -3.48 -20.61
C THR A 26 -11.34 -2.57 -20.31
N GLN A 27 -11.67 -1.66 -21.22
CA GLN A 27 -12.88 -0.86 -21.14
C GLN A 27 -14.10 -1.73 -21.41
N VAL A 28 -15.18 -1.58 -20.66
CA VAL A 28 -16.41 -2.36 -20.82
C VAL A 28 -17.36 -1.66 -21.79
N GLY A 29 -17.32 -2.06 -23.04
CA GLY A 29 -18.12 -1.44 -24.11
C GLY A 29 -17.83 0.05 -24.25
N SER A 30 -18.86 0.86 -24.46
CA SER A 30 -18.75 2.31 -24.52
C SER A 30 -18.86 3.01 -23.16
N LEU A 31 -18.93 2.24 -22.06
CA LEU A 31 -19.05 2.79 -20.72
C LEU A 31 -17.71 3.35 -20.24
N PRO A 32 -17.71 4.41 -19.42
CA PRO A 32 -16.48 4.93 -18.79
C PRO A 32 -16.06 4.03 -17.61
N PHE A 33 -16.02 2.72 -17.83
CA PHE A 33 -15.74 1.68 -16.86
C PHE A 33 -14.67 0.74 -17.37
N TYR A 34 -13.66 0.51 -16.58
CA TYR A 34 -12.52 -0.36 -16.88
C TYR A 34 -12.50 -1.53 -15.89
N VAL A 35 -12.11 -2.69 -16.39
CA VAL A 35 -11.84 -3.88 -15.59
C VAL A 35 -10.40 -4.30 -15.81
N GLY A 36 -9.69 -4.50 -14.74
CA GLY A 36 -8.31 -4.97 -14.73
C GLY A 36 -8.06 -5.85 -13.52
N GLY A 37 -6.80 -6.06 -13.21
CA GLY A 37 -6.41 -6.82 -12.05
C GLY A 37 -4.89 -6.89 -11.90
N TYR A 38 -4.45 -7.53 -10.83
CA TYR A 38 -3.05 -7.81 -10.62
C TYR A 38 -2.86 -9.12 -9.86
N PHE A 39 -1.65 -9.64 -9.94
CA PHE A 39 -1.22 -10.74 -9.08
C PHE A 39 0.23 -10.58 -8.67
N SER A 40 0.59 -11.17 -7.53
CA SER A 40 1.97 -11.25 -7.07
C SER A 40 2.35 -12.63 -6.56
N LEU A 41 3.62 -13.00 -6.80
CA LEU A 41 4.28 -14.18 -6.29
C LEU A 41 5.49 -13.71 -5.49
N ASP A 42 5.55 -14.11 -4.22
CA ASP A 42 6.62 -13.70 -3.33
C ASP A 42 7.38 -14.88 -2.79
N TYR A 43 8.67 -14.69 -2.62
CA TYR A 43 9.57 -15.60 -1.93
C TYR A 43 10.33 -14.85 -0.85
N LYS A 44 10.44 -15.46 0.32
CA LYS A 44 11.23 -14.99 1.45
C LYS A 44 12.16 -16.10 1.92
N HIS A 45 13.42 -15.75 2.14
CA HIS A 45 14.44 -16.62 2.72
C HIS A 45 15.11 -15.93 3.92
N THR A 46 15.21 -16.66 5.02
CA THR A 46 16.04 -16.36 6.19
C THR A 46 16.87 -17.60 6.51
N ASP A 47 17.75 -17.53 7.50
CA ASP A 47 18.55 -18.69 7.92
C ASP A 47 17.69 -19.91 8.28
N ASP A 48 16.48 -19.68 8.81
CA ASP A 48 15.60 -20.73 9.33
C ASP A 48 14.33 -20.97 8.50
N ILE A 49 13.97 -20.04 7.59
CA ILE A 49 12.65 -20.05 6.94
C ILE A 49 12.77 -19.81 5.44
N ASP A 50 12.16 -20.70 4.67
CA ASP A 50 11.82 -20.50 3.27
C ASP A 50 10.29 -20.37 3.13
N ARG A 51 9.80 -19.24 2.64
CA ARG A 51 8.37 -18.99 2.44
C ARG A 51 8.07 -18.59 1.01
N TYR A 52 7.16 -19.31 0.39
CA TYR A 52 6.62 -19.03 -0.95
C TYR A 52 5.16 -18.63 -0.83
N ARG A 53 4.79 -17.52 -1.47
CA ARG A 53 3.41 -17.03 -1.47
C ARG A 53 2.90 -16.78 -2.88
N VAL A 54 1.66 -17.17 -3.15
CA VAL A 54 0.79 -16.47 -4.07
C VAL A 54 0.08 -15.41 -3.21
N ASP A 55 0.61 -14.19 -3.18
CA ASP A 55 0.23 -13.17 -2.21
C ASP A 55 -1.09 -12.54 -2.61
N ASP A 56 -1.11 -11.83 -3.72
CA ASP A 56 -2.26 -11.09 -4.17
C ASP A 56 -2.80 -11.67 -5.48
N ILE A 57 -4.10 -11.88 -5.56
CA ILE A 57 -4.85 -12.08 -6.82
C ILE A 57 -6.04 -11.15 -6.77
N ALA A 58 -5.99 -10.04 -7.49
CA ALA A 58 -7.00 -8.99 -7.42
C ALA A 58 -7.73 -8.74 -8.72
N ILE A 59 -8.98 -8.32 -8.59
CA ILE A 59 -9.81 -7.80 -9.68
C ILE A 59 -10.15 -6.35 -9.36
N LEU A 60 -9.96 -5.47 -10.32
CA LEU A 60 -10.21 -4.04 -10.25
C LEU A 60 -11.36 -3.66 -11.18
N GLY A 61 -12.31 -2.87 -10.67
CA GLY A 61 -13.29 -2.17 -11.49
C GLY A 61 -13.24 -0.68 -11.17
N TYR A 62 -13.01 0.19 -12.16
CA TYR A 62 -12.86 1.61 -11.92
C TYR A 62 -13.27 2.45 -13.12
N GLY A 63 -13.51 3.73 -12.89
CA GLY A 63 -13.85 4.66 -13.94
C GLY A 63 -14.25 6.03 -13.44
N ASN A 64 -14.60 6.88 -14.40
CA ASN A 64 -15.07 8.22 -14.14
C ASN A 64 -16.32 8.49 -14.98
N TYR A 65 -17.33 9.09 -14.39
CA TYR A 65 -18.53 9.54 -15.09
C TYR A 65 -18.95 10.92 -14.59
N GLU A 66 -18.86 11.93 -15.45
CA GLU A 66 -19.09 13.34 -15.11
C GLU A 66 -18.27 13.79 -13.89
N LYS A 67 -18.93 14.07 -12.77
CA LYS A 67 -18.30 14.49 -11.50
C LYS A 67 -17.94 13.32 -10.60
N PHE A 68 -18.24 12.09 -10.98
CA PHE A 68 -18.02 10.91 -10.15
C PHE A 68 -16.81 10.12 -10.64
N SER A 69 -15.99 9.68 -9.69
CA SER A 69 -14.96 8.66 -9.89
C SER A 69 -15.24 7.50 -8.94
N TYR A 70 -14.98 6.29 -9.36
CA TYR A 70 -15.29 5.11 -8.54
C TYR A 70 -14.21 4.03 -8.70
N MET A 71 -14.05 3.26 -7.65
CA MET A 71 -13.13 2.13 -7.58
C MET A 71 -13.77 1.00 -6.77
N ALA A 72 -13.67 -0.20 -7.30
CA ALA A 72 -13.91 -1.44 -6.57
C ALA A 72 -12.72 -2.38 -6.78
N GLU A 73 -12.18 -2.91 -5.70
CA GLU A 73 -11.06 -3.82 -5.70
C GLU A 73 -11.36 -4.97 -4.76
N PHE A 74 -11.32 -6.16 -5.31
CA PHE A 74 -11.53 -7.41 -4.60
C PHE A 74 -10.32 -8.29 -4.78
N GLU A 75 -9.86 -8.89 -3.69
CA GLU A 75 -8.58 -9.58 -3.64
C GLU A 75 -8.65 -10.87 -2.84
N PHE A 76 -8.01 -11.91 -3.35
CA PHE A 76 -7.59 -13.07 -2.58
C PHE A 76 -6.19 -12.78 -2.05
N LYS A 77 -6.05 -12.67 -0.73
CA LYS A 77 -4.76 -12.47 -0.06
C LYS A 77 -4.20 -13.78 0.44
N GLU A 78 -2.88 -13.95 0.28
CA GLU A 78 -2.20 -15.17 0.72
C GLU A 78 -2.92 -16.44 0.26
N TYR A 79 -3.42 -16.41 -1.00
CA TYR A 79 -4.20 -17.51 -1.60
C TYR A 79 -3.53 -18.87 -1.41
N TYR A 80 -2.19 -18.89 -1.45
CA TYR A 80 -1.39 -20.06 -1.22
C TYR A 80 -0.08 -19.67 -0.54
N VAL A 81 0.17 -20.20 0.65
CA VAL A 81 1.41 -20.02 1.39
C VAL A 81 2.03 -21.37 1.70
N LYS A 82 3.28 -21.54 1.32
CA LYS A 82 4.08 -22.71 1.68
C LYS A 82 5.29 -22.23 2.46
N THR A 83 5.45 -22.73 3.67
CA THR A 83 6.58 -22.42 4.55
C THR A 83 7.36 -23.69 4.84
N ASP A 84 8.67 -23.61 4.76
CA ASP A 84 9.62 -24.61 5.26
C ASP A 84 10.41 -23.94 6.38
N GLU A 85 10.16 -24.33 7.62
CA GLU A 85 10.83 -23.80 8.80
C GLU A 85 11.64 -24.94 9.44
N ASN A 86 12.96 -24.84 9.32
CA ASN A 86 13.90 -25.88 9.83
C ASN A 86 13.54 -27.30 9.37
N GLY A 87 13.09 -27.47 8.12
CA GLY A 87 12.68 -28.75 7.54
C GLY A 87 11.23 -29.15 7.83
N VAL A 88 10.49 -28.37 8.62
CA VAL A 88 9.05 -28.59 8.86
C VAL A 88 8.26 -27.81 7.80
N LYS A 89 7.54 -28.55 6.95
CA LYS A 89 6.78 -27.98 5.84
C LYS A 89 5.32 -27.79 6.21
N THR A 90 4.84 -26.57 6.10
CA THR A 90 3.42 -26.23 6.24
C THR A 90 2.86 -25.69 4.93
N THR A 91 1.56 -25.83 4.74
CA THR A 91 0.86 -25.26 3.58
C THR A 91 -0.48 -24.70 4.06
N GLU A 92 -0.69 -23.44 3.80
CA GLU A 92 -1.92 -22.70 4.14
C GLU A 92 -2.58 -22.22 2.85
N LYS A 93 -3.90 -22.09 2.87
CA LYS A 93 -4.68 -21.58 1.75
C LYS A 93 -5.82 -20.73 2.28
N ASP A 94 -5.92 -19.51 1.77
CA ASP A 94 -7.08 -18.67 1.99
C ASP A 94 -7.84 -18.51 0.66
N ASN A 95 -9.10 -18.92 0.66
CA ASN A 95 -9.98 -18.82 -0.51
C ASN A 95 -11.04 -17.72 -0.33
N LYS A 96 -10.93 -16.89 0.72
CA LYS A 96 -11.85 -15.79 0.97
C LYS A 96 -11.51 -14.62 0.06
N LEU A 97 -12.54 -14.05 -0.54
CA LEU A 97 -12.42 -12.82 -1.30
C LEU A 97 -12.62 -11.62 -0.36
N TYR A 98 -11.66 -10.72 -0.32
CA TYR A 98 -11.67 -9.53 0.51
C TYR A 98 -11.96 -8.29 -0.32
N THR A 99 -12.69 -7.34 0.28
CA THR A 99 -12.84 -6.01 -0.28
C THR A 99 -11.65 -5.16 0.15
N GLU A 100 -10.72 -4.90 -0.77
CA GLU A 100 -9.55 -4.09 -0.45
C GLU A 100 -9.88 -2.60 -0.54
N ARG A 101 -10.48 -2.15 -1.65
CA ARG A 101 -11.00 -0.79 -1.84
C ARG A 101 -12.38 -0.82 -2.45
N LEU A 102 -13.26 0.02 -1.94
CA LEU A 102 -14.61 0.22 -2.49
C LEU A 102 -15.05 1.63 -2.16
N TYR A 103 -14.94 2.56 -3.10
CA TYR A 103 -15.29 3.95 -2.86
C TYR A 103 -15.85 4.66 -4.07
N LEU A 104 -16.56 5.74 -3.78
CA LEU A 104 -17.08 6.72 -4.72
C LEU A 104 -16.54 8.09 -4.37
N ASP A 105 -15.99 8.79 -5.35
CA ASP A 105 -15.61 10.20 -5.28
C ASP A 105 -16.64 11.06 -5.96
N TYR A 106 -16.91 12.22 -5.38
CA TYR A 106 -17.67 13.30 -5.99
C TYR A 106 -16.80 14.55 -6.09
N ASN A 107 -16.45 14.94 -7.32
CA ASN A 107 -15.71 16.14 -7.61
C ASN A 107 -16.69 17.30 -7.74
N LEU A 108 -16.80 18.11 -6.68
CA LEU A 108 -17.70 19.29 -6.66
C LEU A 108 -17.27 20.28 -7.75
N ASP A 109 -15.97 20.58 -7.77
CA ASP A 109 -15.27 21.40 -8.75
C ASP A 109 -13.80 20.95 -8.86
N GLU A 110 -12.94 21.77 -9.47
CA GLU A 110 -11.51 21.49 -9.65
C GLU A 110 -10.73 21.50 -8.32
N ASN A 111 -11.27 22.11 -7.28
CA ASN A 111 -10.61 22.27 -5.98
C ASN A 111 -11.12 21.28 -4.92
N TYR A 112 -12.39 20.91 -4.96
CA TYR A 112 -13.03 20.13 -3.89
C TYR A 112 -13.48 18.76 -4.36
N MET A 113 -13.04 17.73 -3.62
CA MET A 113 -13.45 16.34 -3.81
C MET A 113 -13.94 15.77 -2.47
N PHE A 114 -15.02 14.99 -2.53
CA PHE A 114 -15.55 14.22 -1.40
C PHE A 114 -15.50 12.75 -1.76
N ARG A 115 -15.11 11.91 -0.81
CA ARG A 115 -15.02 10.45 -0.95
C ARG A 115 -15.89 9.77 0.08
N VAL A 116 -16.53 8.67 -0.29
CA VAL A 116 -17.23 7.77 0.62
C VAL A 116 -16.89 6.32 0.29
N GLY A 117 -16.64 5.51 1.32
CA GLY A 117 -16.35 4.09 1.18
C GLY A 117 -15.10 3.64 1.92
N LYS A 118 -14.54 2.50 1.50
CA LYS A 118 -13.25 1.97 1.98
C LYS A 118 -12.14 2.35 1.02
N TYR A 119 -11.12 3.04 1.53
CA TYR A 119 -9.99 3.53 0.73
C TYR A 119 -8.71 3.59 1.57
N ASN A 120 -7.54 3.63 0.89
CA ASN A 120 -6.28 3.89 1.58
C ASN A 120 -6.31 5.25 2.26
N SER A 121 -6.02 5.28 3.55
CA SER A 121 -5.89 6.54 4.29
C SER A 121 -4.87 7.43 3.57
N PRO A 122 -5.18 8.73 3.29
CA PRO A 122 -4.29 9.63 2.55
C PRO A 122 -3.11 10.11 3.42
N ILE A 123 -2.44 9.17 4.07
CA ILE A 123 -1.37 9.38 5.05
C ILE A 123 -0.05 8.88 4.46
N GLY A 124 0.99 9.71 4.56
CA GLY A 124 2.29 9.41 3.97
C GLY A 124 2.26 9.36 2.44
N PHE A 125 3.34 8.87 1.85
CA PHE A 125 3.44 8.58 0.41
C PHE A 125 3.33 7.08 0.14
N TRP A 126 3.96 6.26 0.99
CA TRP A 126 4.00 4.82 0.79
C TRP A 126 2.61 4.17 0.81
N ASN A 127 1.75 4.61 1.73
CA ASN A 127 0.39 4.07 1.85
C ASN A 127 -0.50 4.34 0.63
N LEU A 128 -0.11 5.28 -0.24
CA LEU A 128 -0.81 5.60 -1.48
C LEU A 128 -0.39 4.73 -2.66
N LEU A 129 0.58 3.81 -2.46
CA LEU A 129 1.05 2.84 -3.44
C LEU A 129 0.67 1.41 -2.99
N PRO A 130 -0.63 1.04 -2.94
CA PRO A 130 -1.06 -0.23 -2.36
C PRO A 130 -0.64 -1.45 -3.20
N ILE A 131 -0.58 -1.32 -4.51
CA ILE A 131 -0.35 -2.43 -5.44
C ILE A 131 1.14 -2.75 -5.52
N ASN A 132 1.50 -4.01 -5.30
CA ASN A 132 2.88 -4.49 -5.27
C ASN A 132 3.66 -4.12 -6.55
N VAL A 133 3.08 -4.29 -7.73
CA VAL A 133 3.76 -4.00 -9.01
C VAL A 133 4.16 -2.53 -9.14
N LEU A 134 3.47 -1.60 -8.47
CA LEU A 134 3.75 -0.16 -8.55
C LEU A 134 4.89 0.30 -7.61
N ARG A 135 5.33 -0.56 -6.70
CA ARG A 135 6.41 -0.29 -5.76
C ARG A 135 7.74 -0.75 -6.34
N GLU A 136 8.83 -0.12 -5.88
CA GLU A 136 10.18 -0.51 -6.29
C GLU A 136 10.88 -1.44 -5.28
N THR A 137 10.23 -1.73 -4.15
CA THR A 137 10.68 -2.73 -3.17
C THR A 137 9.58 -3.76 -2.93
N THR A 138 9.98 -4.94 -2.44
CA THR A 138 9.05 -6.00 -2.03
C THR A 138 8.46 -5.69 -0.66
N SER A 139 9.30 -5.22 0.27
CA SER A 139 8.88 -4.89 1.63
C SER A 139 8.28 -3.50 1.77
N ASN A 140 7.37 -3.36 2.73
CA ASN A 140 6.79 -2.08 3.15
C ASN A 140 7.62 -1.47 4.29
N PRO A 141 7.81 -0.14 4.33
CA PRO A 141 8.39 0.53 5.48
C PRO A 141 7.54 0.36 6.75
N MET A 142 8.21 0.27 7.89
CA MET A 142 7.54 0.15 9.19
C MET A 142 6.63 1.33 9.51
N THR A 143 6.95 2.54 9.06
CA THR A 143 6.07 3.73 9.20
C THR A 143 4.66 3.46 8.72
N SER A 144 4.48 2.78 7.59
CA SER A 144 3.17 2.45 7.03
C SER A 144 2.47 1.29 7.74
N SER A 145 3.17 0.57 8.60
CA SER A 145 2.64 -0.64 9.26
C SER A 145 2.25 -0.40 10.71
N ILE A 146 2.93 0.53 11.41
CA ILE A 146 2.79 0.68 12.87
C ILE A 146 2.37 2.07 13.36
N ILE A 147 2.28 3.09 12.48
CA ILE A 147 1.97 4.47 12.91
C ILE A 147 0.48 4.80 12.81
N PHE A 148 -0.18 4.39 11.74
CA PHE A 148 -1.55 4.81 11.42
C PHE A 148 -2.33 3.68 10.73
N PRO A 149 -3.69 3.74 10.71
CA PRO A 149 -4.51 2.79 9.96
C PRO A 149 -4.30 2.93 8.45
N LYS A 150 -3.92 1.84 7.78
CA LYS A 150 -3.73 1.82 6.32
C LYS A 150 -4.99 2.18 5.56
N PHE A 151 -6.15 1.71 6.04
CA PHE A 151 -7.45 1.93 5.41
C PHE A 151 -8.37 2.72 6.31
N THR A 152 -9.24 3.50 5.67
CA THR A 152 -10.38 4.18 6.26
C THR A 152 -11.66 3.69 5.59
N THR A 153 -12.70 3.39 6.38
CA THR A 153 -14.05 3.14 5.89
C THR A 153 -14.95 4.26 6.36
N GLY A 154 -15.22 5.25 5.52
CA GLY A 154 -15.95 6.43 5.95
C GLY A 154 -16.00 7.53 4.91
N LEU A 155 -15.95 8.75 5.38
CA LEU A 155 -15.92 9.94 4.54
C LEU A 155 -14.49 10.50 4.45
N GLY A 156 -14.14 10.97 3.28
CA GLY A 156 -12.94 11.74 3.02
C GLY A 156 -13.28 13.03 2.31
N SER A 157 -12.48 14.05 2.50
CA SER A 157 -12.53 15.26 1.68
C SER A 157 -11.12 15.72 1.35
N SER A 158 -10.95 16.26 0.16
CA SER A 158 -9.72 16.89 -0.30
C SER A 158 -9.99 18.26 -0.85
N TYR A 159 -9.14 19.21 -0.49
CA TYR A 159 -9.08 20.54 -1.09
C TYR A 159 -7.73 20.69 -1.78
N LEU A 160 -7.77 21.16 -3.02
CA LEU A 160 -6.59 21.37 -3.86
C LEU A 160 -6.56 22.84 -4.31
N SER A 161 -5.42 23.49 -4.15
CA SER A 161 -5.19 24.86 -4.59
C SER A 161 -3.88 24.98 -5.34
N TYR A 162 -3.90 25.71 -6.43
CA TYR A 162 -2.74 25.96 -7.28
C TYR A 162 -2.29 27.42 -7.14
N GLY A 163 -0.99 27.62 -7.00
CA GLY A 163 -0.31 28.91 -6.92
C GLY A 163 1.10 28.78 -7.49
N GLU A 164 2.12 29.25 -6.75
CA GLU A 164 3.53 28.95 -7.09
C GLU A 164 3.86 27.45 -6.92
N GLY A 165 3.04 26.75 -6.15
CA GLY A 165 3.06 25.31 -5.94
C GLY A 165 1.63 24.78 -5.78
N GLU A 166 1.51 23.49 -5.54
CA GLU A 166 0.26 22.79 -5.28
C GLU A 166 0.09 22.58 -3.78
N LEU A 167 -0.96 23.13 -3.20
CA LEU A 167 -1.37 22.87 -1.82
C LEU A 167 -2.54 21.89 -1.82
N LYS A 168 -2.42 20.78 -1.13
CA LYS A 168 -3.49 19.82 -0.90
C LYS A 168 -3.77 19.65 0.58
N ILE A 169 -5.04 19.66 0.96
CA ILE A 169 -5.52 19.43 2.32
C ILE A 169 -6.49 18.26 2.28
N ASP A 170 -6.23 17.24 3.10
CA ASP A 170 -7.05 16.04 3.22
C ASP A 170 -7.67 15.97 4.63
N ALA A 171 -8.93 15.55 4.72
CA ALA A 171 -9.57 15.20 5.98
C ALA A 171 -10.24 13.83 5.89
N ILE A 172 -10.23 13.10 7.00
CA ILE A 172 -10.76 11.74 7.15
C ILE A 172 -11.74 11.71 8.30
N LEU A 173 -12.87 11.04 8.09
CA LEU A 173 -13.90 10.81 9.10
C LEU A 173 -14.42 9.38 8.98
N GLN A 174 -14.09 8.52 9.94
CA GLN A 174 -14.69 7.21 10.14
C GLN A 174 -15.32 7.16 11.53
N HIS A 175 -16.57 6.69 11.61
CA HIS A 175 -17.30 6.45 12.85
C HIS A 175 -18.22 5.23 12.68
N ASN A 176 -17.65 4.13 12.22
CA ASN A 176 -18.33 2.86 11.96
C ASN A 176 -17.29 1.75 11.87
N ASP A 177 -17.75 0.51 11.99
CA ASP A 177 -16.91 -0.65 11.73
C ASP A 177 -16.40 -0.64 10.30
N GLY A 178 -15.13 -1.02 10.12
CA GLY A 178 -14.52 -1.10 8.80
C GLY A 178 -15.08 -2.27 7.97
N ILE A 179 -15.09 -2.12 6.65
CA ILE A 179 -15.39 -3.20 5.71
C ILE A 179 -14.17 -4.11 5.62
N ASP A 180 -14.34 -5.44 5.79
CA ASP A 180 -13.27 -6.45 5.66
C ASP A 180 -11.94 -6.04 6.34
N THR A 181 -11.93 -6.05 7.67
CA THR A 181 -10.80 -5.54 8.47
C THR A 181 -9.69 -6.55 8.74
N GLU A 182 -9.80 -7.77 8.25
CA GLU A 182 -8.93 -8.90 8.62
C GLU A 182 -7.46 -8.68 8.25
N TYR A 183 -7.19 -8.07 7.08
CA TYR A 183 -5.84 -7.75 6.63
C TYR A 183 -5.45 -6.28 6.87
N ASN A 184 -6.24 -5.53 7.63
CA ASN A 184 -5.84 -4.20 8.07
C ASN A 184 -4.80 -4.32 9.19
N ASN A 185 -3.87 -3.36 9.25
CA ASN A 185 -2.89 -3.31 10.34
C ASN A 185 -3.54 -2.98 11.71
N TYR A 186 -4.72 -2.35 11.70
CA TYR A 186 -5.53 -2.06 12.88
C TYR A 186 -7.00 -2.38 12.62
N LYS A 187 -7.69 -2.94 13.63
CA LYS A 187 -9.16 -3.01 13.67
C LYS A 187 -9.68 -1.72 14.29
N ILE A 188 -10.42 -0.93 13.54
CA ILE A 188 -10.85 0.40 13.97
C ILE A 188 -12.35 0.61 13.73
N ASP A 189 -13.01 1.31 14.62
CA ASP A 189 -14.38 1.84 14.45
C ASP A 189 -14.43 3.38 14.40
N ARG A 190 -13.32 4.05 14.76
CA ARG A 190 -13.17 5.50 14.70
C ARG A 190 -11.81 5.87 14.14
N HIS A 191 -11.79 6.76 13.15
CA HIS A 191 -10.58 7.34 12.60
C HIS A 191 -10.87 8.78 12.17
N TYR A 192 -10.19 9.73 12.76
CA TYR A 192 -10.25 11.15 12.41
C TYR A 192 -8.85 11.61 12.06
N GLY A 193 -8.66 12.08 10.85
CA GLY A 193 -7.35 12.45 10.36
C GLY A 193 -7.37 13.73 9.54
N PHE A 194 -6.25 14.41 9.56
CA PHE A 194 -5.98 15.60 8.79
C PHE A 194 -4.61 15.49 8.14
N GLY A 195 -4.51 15.93 6.89
CA GLY A 195 -3.28 15.99 6.13
C GLY A 195 -3.14 17.31 5.39
N ILE A 196 -1.92 17.82 5.32
CA ILE A 196 -1.55 18.93 4.47
C ILE A 196 -0.31 18.54 3.68
N SER A 197 -0.33 18.75 2.38
CA SER A 197 0.84 18.55 1.51
C SER A 197 1.06 19.78 0.63
N TYR A 198 2.34 20.06 0.38
CA TYR A 198 2.75 21.15 -0.49
C TYR A 198 3.79 20.63 -1.47
N SER A 199 3.48 20.75 -2.76
CA SER A 199 4.37 20.37 -3.86
C SER A 199 4.86 21.61 -4.57
N ILE A 200 6.17 21.72 -4.74
CA ILE A 200 6.81 22.80 -5.48
C ILE A 200 8.00 22.25 -6.26
N TYR A 201 8.01 22.45 -7.59
CA TYR A 201 8.98 21.81 -8.49
C TYR A 201 8.99 20.27 -8.27
N ASP A 202 10.15 19.71 -8.04
CA ASP A 202 10.40 18.27 -7.83
C ASP A 202 10.20 17.82 -6.36
N TYR A 203 9.83 18.73 -5.47
CA TYR A 203 9.70 18.46 -4.04
C TYR A 203 8.24 18.41 -3.60
N THR A 204 7.94 17.46 -2.73
CA THR A 204 6.66 17.39 -2.01
C THR A 204 6.91 17.16 -0.53
N PHE A 205 6.29 17.97 0.30
CA PHE A 205 6.30 17.84 1.76
C PHE A 205 4.91 17.52 2.25
N LYS A 206 4.79 16.66 3.27
CA LYS A 206 3.50 16.26 3.80
C LYS A 206 3.55 16.16 5.32
N LEU A 207 2.50 16.65 5.97
CA LEU A 207 2.23 16.47 7.39
C LEU A 207 0.88 15.80 7.53
N ASN A 208 0.83 14.70 8.28
CA ASN A 208 -0.41 14.04 8.66
C ASN A 208 -0.48 13.93 10.19
N SER A 209 -1.67 14.10 10.72
CA SER A 209 -1.96 13.86 12.14
C SER A 209 -3.38 13.37 12.30
N GLY A 210 -3.63 12.57 13.34
CA GLY A 210 -4.97 12.08 13.59
C GLY A 210 -5.08 11.26 14.84
N TYR A 211 -6.28 10.72 15.00
CA TYR A 211 -6.72 9.88 16.09
C TYR A 211 -7.45 8.67 15.53
N PHE A 212 -7.23 7.51 16.12
CA PHE A 212 -8.06 6.32 15.88
C PHE A 212 -8.21 5.49 17.15
N ASN A 213 -9.25 4.69 17.15
CA ASN A 213 -9.50 3.73 18.21
C ASN A 213 -9.12 2.34 17.72
N ASN A 214 -8.16 1.69 18.39
CA ASN A 214 -7.77 0.32 18.08
C ASN A 214 -8.59 -0.67 18.88
N LEU A 215 -9.34 -1.53 18.19
CA LEU A 215 -10.19 -2.57 18.78
C LEU A 215 -9.37 -3.85 18.94
N THR A 216 -8.88 -4.14 20.13
CA THR A 216 -8.23 -5.42 20.41
C THR A 216 -9.25 -6.52 20.68
N ASP A 217 -8.89 -7.78 20.41
CA ASP A 217 -9.77 -8.95 20.60
C ASP A 217 -10.28 -9.10 22.07
N ASN A 218 -9.58 -8.49 23.02
CA ASN A 218 -9.97 -8.46 24.44
C ASN A 218 -10.90 -7.29 24.79
N ARG A 219 -11.45 -6.57 23.84
CA ARG A 219 -12.31 -5.38 23.99
C ARG A 219 -11.70 -4.24 24.83
N VAL A 220 -10.39 -4.20 24.93
CA VAL A 220 -9.69 -3.05 25.47
C VAL A 220 -9.49 -2.07 24.31
N ASN A 221 -10.42 -1.13 24.20
CA ASN A 221 -10.34 -0.08 23.19
C ASN A 221 -9.20 0.86 23.57
N GLU A 222 -8.21 0.99 22.71
CA GLU A 222 -7.09 1.91 22.90
C GLU A 222 -7.23 3.12 21.97
N ASP A 223 -7.30 4.30 22.58
CA ASP A 223 -7.31 5.58 21.86
C ASP A 223 -5.87 5.95 21.49
N LEU A 224 -5.58 5.98 20.20
CA LEU A 224 -4.26 6.23 19.65
C LEU A 224 -4.23 7.52 18.82
N TYR A 225 -3.18 8.28 18.99
CA TYR A 225 -2.89 9.52 18.25
C TYR A 225 -1.61 9.32 17.46
N TYR A 226 -1.59 9.79 16.24
CA TYR A 226 -0.42 9.69 15.38
C TYR A 226 -0.03 11.03 14.76
N MET A 227 1.24 11.13 14.40
CA MET A 227 1.80 12.21 13.60
C MET A 227 2.83 11.60 12.64
N LEU A 228 2.80 12.03 11.38
CA LEU A 228 3.74 11.62 10.35
C LEU A 228 4.18 12.83 9.53
N LEU A 229 5.48 12.99 9.38
CA LEU A 229 6.11 13.93 8.46
C LEU A 229 6.70 13.14 7.29
N SER A 230 6.50 13.62 6.09
CA SER A 230 7.01 12.98 4.88
C SER A 230 7.60 14.02 3.93
N ALA A 231 8.68 13.65 3.25
CA ALA A 231 9.27 14.46 2.19
C ALA A 231 9.64 13.58 1.00
N LYS A 232 9.39 14.08 -0.20
CA LYS A 232 9.72 13.43 -1.46
C LYS A 232 10.44 14.42 -2.37
N TYR A 233 11.51 13.95 -3.02
CA TYR A 233 12.11 14.55 -4.19
C TYR A 233 12.03 13.56 -5.34
N GLU A 234 11.64 13.99 -6.53
CA GLU A 234 11.51 13.12 -7.69
C GLU A 234 11.98 13.82 -8.96
N SER A 235 12.93 13.20 -9.65
CA SER A 235 13.41 13.58 -10.98
C SER A 235 13.36 12.38 -11.92
N GLU A 236 13.71 12.56 -13.17
CA GLU A 236 13.74 11.44 -14.13
C GLU A 236 14.58 10.26 -13.64
N LYS A 237 15.77 10.53 -13.07
CA LYS A 237 16.73 9.49 -12.67
C LYS A 237 16.72 9.16 -11.17
N TYR A 238 16.33 10.10 -10.32
CA TYR A 238 16.45 9.98 -8.87
C TYR A 238 15.10 10.17 -8.21
N GLN A 239 14.85 9.37 -7.19
CA GLN A 239 13.80 9.63 -6.23
C GLN A 239 14.38 9.49 -4.81
N PHE A 240 14.07 10.45 -3.95
CA PHE A 240 14.32 10.35 -2.52
C PHE A 240 12.98 10.45 -1.80
N LEU A 241 12.77 9.54 -0.88
CA LEU A 241 11.54 9.46 -0.10
C LEU A 241 11.90 9.23 1.37
N THR A 242 11.34 10.01 2.25
CA THR A 242 11.51 9.84 3.69
C THR A 242 10.20 10.07 4.41
N GLU A 243 9.96 9.28 5.44
CA GLU A 243 8.86 9.45 6.37
C GLU A 243 9.36 9.20 7.78
N VAL A 244 8.92 10.02 8.72
CA VAL A 244 9.14 9.85 10.14
C VAL A 244 7.85 10.10 10.89
N GLY A 245 7.51 9.21 11.80
CA GLY A 245 6.28 9.31 12.58
C GLY A 245 6.39 8.71 13.96
N SER A 246 5.40 9.04 14.78
CA SER A 246 5.22 8.50 16.11
C SER A 246 3.75 8.23 16.38
N GLN A 247 3.48 7.36 17.35
CA GLN A 247 2.15 7.04 17.80
C GLN A 247 2.14 7.01 19.33
N LYS A 248 1.08 7.53 19.93
CA LYS A 248 0.92 7.52 21.39
C LYS A 248 -0.51 7.24 21.80
N SER A 249 -0.69 6.57 22.95
CA SER A 249 -1.95 6.55 23.69
C SER A 249 -2.08 7.80 24.57
N LYS A 250 -3.16 7.89 25.35
CA LYS A 250 -3.34 9.00 26.33
C LYS A 250 -2.25 9.05 27.40
N SER A 251 -1.64 7.92 27.73
CA SER A 251 -0.71 7.78 28.86
C SER A 251 0.76 7.70 28.45
N GLN A 252 1.05 7.15 27.28
CA GLN A 252 2.44 6.87 26.86
C GLN A 252 2.56 6.75 25.34
N TYR A 253 3.79 6.80 24.84
CA TYR A 253 4.07 6.40 23.45
C TYR A 253 3.83 4.90 23.29
N THR A 254 3.25 4.52 22.17
CA THR A 254 3.08 3.13 21.72
C THR A 254 4.15 2.78 20.69
N THR A 255 4.45 3.74 19.82
CA THR A 255 5.61 3.75 18.94
C THR A 255 6.32 5.07 19.13
N ASP A 256 7.50 5.03 19.75
CA ASP A 256 8.29 6.22 20.05
C ASP A 256 8.66 6.94 18.77
N TYR A 257 9.14 6.16 17.80
CA TYR A 257 9.37 6.60 16.43
C TYR A 257 9.35 5.42 15.45
N ALA A 258 9.08 5.72 14.20
CA ALA A 258 9.42 4.90 13.05
C ALA A 258 9.84 5.86 11.93
N LEU A 259 10.94 5.56 11.28
CA LEU A 259 11.46 6.38 10.19
C LEU A 259 12.05 5.50 9.08
N TYR A 260 12.01 6.01 7.85
CA TYR A 260 12.85 5.51 6.78
C TYR A 260 13.33 6.63 5.88
N VAL A 261 14.47 6.37 5.23
CA VAL A 261 15.00 7.16 4.12
C VAL A 261 15.28 6.20 2.97
N GLN A 262 14.68 6.42 1.83
CA GLN A 262 14.86 5.63 0.63
C GLN A 262 15.40 6.48 -0.50
N GLY A 263 16.46 6.02 -1.13
CA GLY A 263 16.98 6.53 -2.39
C GLY A 263 16.76 5.51 -3.51
N LEU A 264 16.34 6.00 -4.66
CA LEU A 264 16.11 5.21 -5.87
C LEU A 264 16.90 5.83 -7.02
N TYR A 265 17.53 4.98 -7.81
CA TYR A 265 18.24 5.37 -9.03
C TYR A 265 17.77 4.54 -10.22
N ARG A 266 17.30 5.21 -11.27
CA ARG A 266 16.91 4.60 -12.54
C ARG A 266 18.13 4.55 -13.47
N PHE A 267 18.78 3.38 -13.57
CA PHE A 267 19.87 3.15 -14.52
C PHE A 267 19.36 3.28 -15.96
N THR A 268 18.17 2.72 -16.19
CA THR A 268 17.34 2.85 -17.38
C THR A 268 15.88 2.88 -16.93
N GLU A 269 14.95 3.06 -17.86
CA GLU A 269 13.50 2.95 -17.56
C GLU A 269 13.11 1.58 -17.00
N GLN A 270 13.89 0.55 -17.34
CA GLN A 270 13.63 -0.84 -16.94
C GLN A 270 14.41 -1.28 -15.69
N HIS A 271 15.54 -0.66 -15.38
CA HIS A 271 16.49 -1.10 -14.37
C HIS A 271 16.61 -0.07 -13.26
N ILE A 272 16.18 -0.44 -12.07
CA ILE A 272 16.06 0.46 -10.92
C ILE A 272 16.77 -0.14 -9.71
N GLY A 273 17.67 0.63 -9.11
CA GLY A 273 18.32 0.27 -7.85
C GLY A 273 17.71 1.06 -6.69
N VAL A 274 17.57 0.44 -5.55
CA VAL A 274 17.00 1.04 -4.33
C VAL A 274 17.94 0.79 -3.16
N ILE A 275 18.11 1.82 -2.33
CA ILE A 275 18.73 1.72 -1.02
C ILE A 275 17.75 2.34 -0.02
N ARG A 276 17.44 1.64 1.08
CA ARG A 276 16.59 2.14 2.15
C ARG A 276 17.22 1.86 3.51
N VAL A 277 17.20 2.86 4.37
CA VAL A 277 17.54 2.74 5.78
C VAL A 277 16.27 2.93 6.57
N GLU A 278 15.99 2.05 7.51
CA GLU A 278 14.85 2.12 8.41
C GLU A 278 15.29 2.00 9.86
N SER A 279 14.58 2.65 10.76
CA SER A 279 14.74 2.49 12.21
C SER A 279 13.40 2.69 12.89
N TYR A 280 13.09 1.88 13.89
CA TYR A 280 11.90 2.04 14.70
C TYR A 280 12.08 1.53 16.13
N GLU A 281 11.28 2.08 17.03
CA GLU A 281 11.18 1.66 18.43
C GLU A 281 9.74 1.70 18.90
N GLN A 282 9.28 0.59 19.51
CA GLN A 282 7.95 0.44 20.10
C GLN A 282 8.07 0.19 21.59
N SER A 283 7.37 1.01 22.40
CA SER A 283 7.43 0.95 23.87
C SER A 283 6.50 -0.10 24.49
N ILE A 284 5.32 -0.34 23.91
CA ILE A 284 4.34 -1.28 24.49
C ILE A 284 4.78 -2.74 24.33
N ASN A 285 5.25 -3.10 23.15
CA ASN A 285 5.91 -4.38 22.91
C ASN A 285 7.36 -4.05 22.58
N PRO A 286 8.26 -4.04 23.59
CA PRO A 286 9.61 -3.53 23.38
C PRO A 286 10.31 -4.21 22.22
N THR A 287 10.14 -3.66 21.03
CA THR A 287 10.77 -4.11 19.80
C THR A 287 11.40 -2.92 19.13
N SER A 288 12.64 -3.07 18.75
CA SER A 288 13.37 -2.09 17.97
C SER A 288 14.19 -2.80 16.92
N ASP A 289 14.38 -2.15 15.78
CA ASP A 289 15.27 -2.65 14.75
C ASP A 289 15.80 -1.50 13.90
N ASP A 290 17.04 -1.66 13.46
CA ASP A 290 17.69 -0.83 12.46
C ASP A 290 17.96 -1.70 11.24
N MET A 291 17.53 -1.24 10.08
CA MET A 291 17.61 -2.03 8.85
C MET A 291 18.32 -1.24 7.75
N LEU A 292 19.18 -1.95 7.01
CA LEU A 292 19.73 -1.47 5.74
C LEU A 292 19.27 -2.41 4.63
N ILE A 293 18.62 -1.85 3.61
CA ILE A 293 17.93 -2.58 2.57
C ILE A 293 18.51 -2.20 1.21
N PHE A 294 18.90 -3.20 0.44
CA PHE A 294 19.29 -3.07 -0.96
C PHE A 294 18.27 -3.76 -1.82
N GLY A 295 17.69 -3.02 -2.75
CA GLY A 295 16.69 -3.50 -3.68
C GLY A 295 17.11 -3.31 -5.14
N TYR A 296 16.63 -4.20 -5.98
CA TYR A 296 16.75 -4.08 -7.44
C TYR A 296 15.44 -4.49 -8.08
N THR A 297 14.94 -3.64 -8.98
CA THR A 297 13.71 -3.87 -9.73
C THR A 297 14.01 -3.88 -11.22
N TYR A 298 13.55 -4.92 -11.90
CA TYR A 298 13.54 -5.03 -13.34
C TYR A 298 12.11 -4.98 -13.87
N ARG A 299 11.84 -4.00 -14.73
CA ARG A 299 10.55 -3.80 -15.41
C ARG A 299 10.69 -4.06 -16.90
N PRO A 300 10.54 -5.31 -17.38
CA PRO A 300 10.59 -5.58 -18.82
C PRO A 300 9.51 -4.81 -19.59
N LEU A 301 8.37 -4.60 -18.98
CA LEU A 301 7.26 -3.76 -19.40
C LEU A 301 6.71 -3.01 -18.19
N TYR A 302 6.07 -1.86 -18.40
CA TYR A 302 5.50 -1.04 -17.31
C TYR A 302 4.67 -1.85 -16.30
N PRO A 303 3.76 -2.77 -16.71
CA PRO A 303 2.91 -3.49 -15.76
C PRO A 303 3.53 -4.77 -15.21
N ILE A 304 4.81 -5.03 -15.44
CA ILE A 304 5.52 -6.22 -14.94
C ILE A 304 6.70 -5.76 -14.09
N ALA A 305 6.77 -6.23 -12.86
CA ALA A 305 7.90 -5.98 -11.98
C ALA A 305 8.48 -7.30 -11.45
N ILE A 306 9.79 -7.45 -11.61
CA ILE A 306 10.60 -8.51 -11.00
C ILE A 306 11.54 -7.82 -10.02
N LYS A 307 11.41 -8.15 -8.74
CA LYS A 307 12.12 -7.46 -7.67
C LYS A 307 12.92 -8.45 -6.84
N SER A 308 14.10 -8.01 -6.43
CA SER A 308 14.91 -8.70 -5.42
C SER A 308 15.36 -7.68 -4.37
N GLU A 309 15.39 -8.12 -3.13
CA GLU A 309 15.69 -7.26 -2.00
C GLU A 309 16.46 -8.06 -0.95
N TYR A 310 17.51 -7.50 -0.40
CA TYR A 310 18.21 -8.03 0.76
C TYR A 310 18.15 -7.03 1.91
N GLN A 311 17.76 -7.49 3.08
CA GLN A 311 17.62 -6.72 4.30
C GLN A 311 18.64 -7.18 5.33
N PHE A 312 19.45 -6.23 5.77
CA PHE A 312 20.32 -6.37 6.93
C PHE A 312 19.61 -5.81 8.13
N HIS A 313 19.40 -6.62 9.14
CA HIS A 313 18.77 -6.22 10.40
C HIS A 313 19.84 -6.01 11.49
N SER A 314 19.53 -5.23 12.52
CA SER A 314 20.41 -5.05 13.68
C SER A 314 20.73 -6.40 14.36
N LYS A 315 19.80 -7.34 14.28
CA LYS A 315 20.03 -8.76 14.65
C LYS A 315 20.25 -9.59 13.38
N SER A 316 21.46 -10.06 13.16
CA SER A 316 21.84 -10.79 11.94
C SER A 316 20.98 -12.04 11.67
N SER A 317 20.44 -12.69 12.71
CA SER A 317 19.50 -13.82 12.56
C SER A 317 18.15 -13.44 11.90
N GLN A 318 17.87 -12.16 11.76
CA GLN A 318 16.67 -11.63 11.09
C GLN A 318 16.96 -11.18 9.66
N ASN A 319 18.23 -11.25 9.20
CA ASN A 319 18.57 -10.94 7.82
C ASN A 319 17.74 -11.78 6.85
N GLN A 320 17.26 -11.14 5.78
CA GLN A 320 16.38 -11.83 4.85
C GLN A 320 16.60 -11.41 3.40
N PHE A 321 16.39 -12.37 2.52
CA PHE A 321 16.28 -12.15 1.08
C PHE A 321 14.82 -12.23 0.68
N LEU A 322 14.35 -11.28 -0.10
CA LEU A 322 13.01 -11.23 -0.66
C LEU A 322 13.09 -11.20 -2.18
N PHE A 323 12.18 -11.90 -2.81
CA PHE A 323 11.98 -11.86 -4.26
C PHE A 323 10.50 -11.75 -4.55
N SER A 324 10.14 -10.94 -5.55
CA SER A 324 8.76 -10.77 -5.98
C SER A 324 8.66 -10.71 -7.49
N PHE A 325 7.64 -11.38 -8.03
CA PHE A 325 7.17 -11.22 -9.39
C PHE A 325 5.73 -10.73 -9.35
N SER A 326 5.44 -9.61 -9.97
CA SER A 326 4.10 -9.03 -9.98
C SER A 326 3.72 -8.50 -11.35
N VAL A 327 2.42 -8.59 -11.66
CA VAL A 327 1.84 -8.18 -12.95
C VAL A 327 0.54 -7.42 -12.70
N LEU A 328 0.37 -6.31 -13.42
CA LEU A 328 -0.87 -5.54 -13.52
C LEU A 328 -1.43 -5.71 -14.95
N PHE A 329 -2.75 -5.95 -15.11
CA PHE A 329 -3.41 -6.21 -16.40
C PHE A 329 -4.79 -5.59 -16.49
#